data_a95576dfd9a3232757bf96e68b079c61
#
_entry.id   a95576dfd9a3232757bf96e68b079c61
#
_cell.length_a   1.000
_cell.length_b   1.000
_cell.length_c   1.000
_cell.angle_alpha   90.00
_cell.angle_beta   90.00
_cell.angle_gamma   90.00
#
_symmetry.space_group_name_H-M   'P 1'
#
loop_
_entity.id
_entity.type
_entity.pdbx_description
1 polymer ?
#
loop_
_entity_poly.entity_id
_entity_poly.type
_entity_poly.pdbx_seq_one_letter_code
_entity_poly.pdbx_strand_id
1 'polypeptide(L)'
;MDEKGVSVDQTKYRGLIGSLLYLTASRPDIMFSACMCVKFQSNPKESHFKAGKWILKYLKGTINVGLWYPRRASLILTGYSNSDFVGCKLDRKSTSGMCHLLGASLISWHSKKQACVALSTTKAEYIAAGSCCAQIVWLKQ
;
A
#
# COMPACT_ATOMS: atom_id res chain seq x y z
N MET A 1 -13.33 14.10 -4.15
CA MET A 1 -12.32 14.36 -5.19
C MET A 1 -12.21 15.84 -5.40
N ASP A 2 -11.01 16.38 -5.40
CA ASP A 2 -10.79 17.82 -5.60
C ASP A 2 -10.61 18.09 -7.12
N GLU A 3 -11.72 17.97 -7.86
CA GLU A 3 -11.71 18.21 -9.32
C GLU A 3 -11.49 19.69 -9.67
N LYS A 4 -11.83 20.59 -8.73
CA LYS A 4 -11.70 22.05 -8.89
C LYS A 4 -10.40 22.61 -8.31
N GLY A 5 -9.55 21.77 -7.70
CA GLY A 5 -8.32 22.20 -7.08
C GLY A 5 -7.27 22.71 -8.07
N VAL A 6 -6.38 23.56 -7.58
CA VAL A 6 -5.24 24.10 -8.36
C VAL A 6 -4.35 22.94 -8.80
N SER A 7 -3.98 22.93 -10.09
CA SER A 7 -3.11 21.90 -10.66
C SER A 7 -1.67 22.11 -10.20
N VAL A 8 -0.96 21.03 -9.94
CA VAL A 8 0.45 21.01 -9.55
C VAL A 8 1.28 20.44 -10.69
N ASP A 9 2.54 20.89 -10.76
CA ASP A 9 3.52 20.32 -11.68
C ASP A 9 3.59 18.79 -11.53
N GLN A 10 3.26 18.11 -12.62
CA GLN A 10 3.19 16.66 -12.68
C GLN A 10 4.54 15.99 -12.43
N THR A 11 5.63 16.63 -12.89
CA THR A 11 6.99 16.10 -12.71
C THR A 11 7.39 16.13 -11.24
N LYS A 12 7.13 17.26 -10.55
CA LYS A 12 7.37 17.37 -9.11
C LYS A 12 6.54 16.38 -8.30
N TYR A 13 5.27 16.21 -8.68
CA TYR A 13 4.41 15.25 -8.01
C TYR A 13 4.91 13.81 -8.19
N ARG A 14 5.25 13.41 -9.41
CA ARG A 14 5.79 12.07 -9.71
C ARG A 14 7.10 11.81 -8.99
N GLY A 15 7.99 12.78 -8.91
CA GLY A 15 9.23 12.67 -8.14
C GLY A 15 8.98 12.40 -6.65
N LEU A 16 8.05 13.16 -6.04
CA LEU A 16 7.63 12.92 -4.66
C LEU A 16 7.08 11.50 -4.47
N ILE A 17 6.16 11.08 -5.34
CA ILE A 17 5.54 9.76 -5.24
C ILE A 17 6.56 8.63 -5.46
N GLY A 18 7.48 8.79 -6.41
CA GLY A 18 8.56 7.82 -6.64
C GLY A 18 9.44 7.63 -5.39
N SER A 19 9.80 8.73 -4.72
CA SER A 19 10.55 8.66 -3.46
C SER A 19 9.77 7.97 -2.34
N LEU A 20 8.45 8.25 -2.21
CA LEU A 20 7.61 7.58 -1.23
C LEU A 20 7.46 6.08 -1.52
N LEU A 21 7.28 5.70 -2.78
CA LEU A 21 7.21 4.29 -3.18
C LEU A 21 8.52 3.55 -2.90
N TYR A 22 9.67 4.18 -3.14
CA TYR A 22 10.97 3.59 -2.76
C TYR A 22 11.04 3.31 -1.26
N LEU A 23 10.59 4.26 -0.44
CA LEU A 23 10.59 4.12 1.02
C LEU A 23 9.63 3.02 1.52
N THR A 24 8.58 2.67 0.78
CA THR A 24 7.68 1.57 1.16
C THR A 24 8.37 0.22 1.23
N ALA A 25 9.55 0.05 0.61
CA ALA A 25 10.35 -1.17 0.71
C ALA A 25 10.90 -1.44 2.11
N SER A 26 11.01 -0.41 2.96
CA SER A 26 11.47 -0.52 4.36
C SER A 26 10.45 0.00 5.38
N ARG A 27 9.42 0.70 4.92
CA ARG A 27 8.38 1.35 5.74
C ARG A 27 6.99 0.88 5.31
N PRO A 28 6.54 -0.29 5.77
CA PRO A 28 5.21 -0.83 5.44
C PRO A 28 4.06 0.06 5.94
N ASP A 29 4.28 0.81 7.00
CA ASP A 29 3.31 1.72 7.62
C ASP A 29 2.83 2.84 6.68
N ILE A 30 3.64 3.28 5.72
CA ILE A 30 3.25 4.28 4.72
C ILE A 30 2.70 3.67 3.42
N MET A 31 2.74 2.35 3.25
CA MET A 31 2.38 1.68 1.99
C MET A 31 1.01 2.09 1.46
N PHE A 32 -0.02 1.99 2.30
CA PHE A 32 -1.39 2.33 1.91
C PHE A 32 -1.52 3.80 1.48
N SER A 33 -0.97 4.72 2.28
CA SER A 33 -1.05 6.16 2.00
C SER A 33 -0.28 6.55 0.73
N ALA A 34 0.90 5.96 0.51
CA ALA A 34 1.66 6.16 -0.73
C ALA A 34 0.89 5.64 -1.95
N CYS A 35 0.33 4.42 -1.88
CA CYS A 35 -0.48 3.85 -2.95
C CYS A 35 -1.75 4.66 -3.25
N MET A 36 -2.36 5.29 -2.25
CA MET A 36 -3.48 6.22 -2.48
C MET A 36 -3.04 7.45 -3.26
N CYS A 37 -1.87 8.02 -2.96
CA CYS A 37 -1.32 9.17 -3.68
C CYS A 37 -0.97 8.83 -5.15
N VAL A 38 -0.51 7.61 -5.43
CA VAL A 38 -0.21 7.13 -6.80
C VAL A 38 -1.39 7.33 -7.75
N LYS A 39 -2.63 7.17 -7.29
CA LYS A 39 -3.85 7.26 -8.11
C LYS A 39 -4.02 8.62 -8.79
N PHE A 40 -3.36 9.67 -8.33
CA PHE A 40 -3.53 11.04 -8.80
C PHE A 40 -2.36 11.53 -9.67
N GLN A 41 -1.43 10.67 -10.09
CA GLN A 41 -0.25 11.05 -10.87
C GLN A 41 -0.55 11.62 -12.26
N SER A 42 -1.71 11.28 -12.85
CA SER A 42 -2.12 11.78 -14.17
C SER A 42 -2.62 13.22 -14.14
N ASN A 43 -3.25 13.64 -13.02
CA ASN A 43 -3.78 14.99 -12.84
C ASN A 43 -3.66 15.41 -11.36
N PRO A 44 -2.44 15.71 -10.87
CA PRO A 44 -2.23 16.04 -9.48
C PRO A 44 -2.78 17.44 -9.14
N LYS A 45 -3.44 17.52 -7.99
CA LYS A 45 -3.92 18.77 -7.42
C LYS A 45 -3.12 19.14 -6.17
N GLU A 46 -3.23 20.37 -5.72
CA GLU A 46 -2.50 20.85 -4.54
C GLU A 46 -2.86 20.04 -3.27
N SER A 47 -4.11 19.64 -3.12
CA SER A 47 -4.56 18.75 -2.05
C SER A 47 -3.81 17.41 -2.05
N HIS A 48 -3.61 16.81 -3.23
CA HIS A 48 -2.85 15.55 -3.38
C HIS A 48 -1.37 15.75 -3.04
N PHE A 49 -0.77 16.87 -3.48
CA PHE A 49 0.61 17.21 -3.16
C PHE A 49 0.82 17.44 -1.66
N LYS A 50 -0.14 18.12 -1.01
CA LYS A 50 -0.17 18.32 0.45
C LYS A 50 -0.25 16.99 1.20
N ALA A 51 -1.07 16.05 0.72
CA ALA A 51 -1.14 14.69 1.29
C ALA A 51 0.23 13.97 1.23
N GLY A 52 0.93 14.02 0.10
CA GLY A 52 2.28 13.48 -0.02
C GLY A 52 3.27 14.14 0.94
N LYS A 53 3.20 15.47 1.12
CA LYS A 53 4.01 16.18 2.12
C LYS A 53 3.70 15.76 3.56
N TRP A 54 2.47 15.40 3.87
CA TRP A 54 2.13 14.87 5.20
C TRP A 54 2.77 13.52 5.48
N ILE A 55 2.88 12.65 4.47
CA ILE A 55 3.62 11.40 4.61
C ILE A 55 5.09 11.68 4.92
N LEU A 56 5.73 12.64 4.23
CA LEU A 56 7.11 13.04 4.55
C LEU A 56 7.25 13.60 5.98
N LYS A 57 6.28 14.39 6.43
CA LYS A 57 6.26 14.92 7.80
C LYS A 57 6.13 13.79 8.83
N TYR A 58 5.27 12.80 8.56
CA TYR A 58 5.14 11.61 9.39
C TYR A 58 6.46 10.84 9.45
N LEU A 59 7.12 10.60 8.30
CA LEU A 59 8.41 9.92 8.24
C LEU A 59 9.49 10.64 9.04
N LYS A 60 9.54 11.98 8.95
CA LYS A 60 10.45 12.82 9.76
C LYS A 60 10.20 12.66 11.26
N GLY A 61 8.95 12.54 11.67
CA GLY A 61 8.56 12.34 13.09
C GLY A 61 8.75 10.90 13.59
N THR A 62 9.00 9.94 12.69
CA THR A 62 9.10 8.51 13.01
C THR A 62 10.40 7.88 12.50
N ILE A 63 11.51 8.60 12.57
CA ILE A 63 12.82 8.13 12.07
C ILE A 63 13.27 6.84 12.77
N ASN A 64 12.93 6.69 14.04
CA ASN A 64 13.31 5.53 14.84
C ASN A 64 12.37 4.32 14.69
N VAL A 65 11.33 4.44 13.86
CA VAL A 65 10.40 3.32 13.57
C VAL A 65 10.94 2.51 12.41
N GLY A 66 11.09 1.21 12.60
CA GLY A 66 11.59 0.29 11.57
C GLY A 66 11.10 -1.13 11.80
N LEU A 67 11.52 -2.03 10.94
CA LEU A 67 11.24 -3.46 11.05
C LEU A 67 12.31 -4.11 11.93
N TRP A 68 11.85 -5.00 12.80
CA TRP A 68 12.73 -5.77 13.69
C TRP A 68 12.83 -7.22 13.23
N TYR A 69 14.05 -7.71 13.05
CA TYR A 69 14.34 -9.09 12.64
C TYR A 69 15.20 -9.75 13.73
N PRO A 70 14.62 -10.54 14.66
CA PRO A 70 15.36 -11.20 15.69
C PRO A 70 16.23 -12.33 15.13
N ARG A 71 17.44 -12.52 15.66
CA ARG A 71 18.38 -13.55 15.19
C ARG A 71 17.85 -14.98 15.35
N ARG A 72 17.00 -15.22 16.36
CA ARG A 72 16.33 -16.50 16.61
C ARG A 72 14.84 -16.29 16.51
N ALA A 73 14.28 -16.49 15.33
CA ALA A 73 12.85 -16.43 15.08
C ALA A 73 12.31 -17.82 14.70
N SER A 74 11.05 -18.05 15.01
CA SER A 74 10.31 -19.19 14.46
C SER A 74 10.27 -19.07 12.92
N LEU A 75 10.42 -20.18 12.20
CA LEU A 75 10.33 -20.22 10.74
C LEU A 75 8.89 -20.48 10.24
N ILE A 76 7.89 -20.25 11.07
CA ILE A 76 6.47 -20.39 10.68
C ILE A 76 6.11 -19.20 9.80
N LEU A 77 5.76 -19.48 8.55
CA LEU A 77 5.29 -18.48 7.59
C LEU A 77 3.78 -18.30 7.73
N THR A 78 3.33 -17.09 8.05
CA THR A 78 1.92 -16.73 8.20
C THR A 78 1.60 -15.57 7.28
N GLY A 79 0.47 -15.64 6.55
CA GLY A 79 -0.03 -14.54 5.71
C GLY A 79 -1.33 -13.98 6.24
N TYR A 80 -1.47 -12.67 6.13
CA TYR A 80 -2.70 -11.93 6.42
C TYR A 80 -3.13 -11.16 5.19
N SER A 81 -4.42 -11.15 4.91
CA SER A 81 -5.00 -10.37 3.84
C SER A 81 -6.24 -9.63 4.30
N ASN A 82 -6.50 -8.48 3.68
CA ASN A 82 -7.71 -7.70 3.88
C ASN A 82 -8.09 -7.06 2.54
N SER A 83 -9.36 -6.71 2.37
CA SER A 83 -9.85 -6.01 1.21
C SER A 83 -10.73 -4.83 1.58
N ASP A 84 -10.42 -3.66 1.00
CA ASP A 84 -11.29 -2.48 1.05
C ASP A 84 -12.28 -2.55 -0.12
N PHE A 85 -13.53 -2.97 0.18
CA PHE A 85 -14.57 -3.11 -0.83
C PHE A 85 -14.97 -1.76 -1.41
N VAL A 86 -14.89 -1.63 -2.76
CA VAL A 86 -15.25 -0.40 -3.49
C VAL A 86 -14.49 0.85 -3.01
N GLY A 87 -13.29 0.69 -2.47
CA GLY A 87 -12.48 1.81 -1.96
C GLY A 87 -12.12 2.86 -3.01
N CYS A 88 -12.15 2.51 -4.29
CA CYS A 88 -12.00 3.46 -5.38
C CYS A 88 -13.36 3.86 -5.95
N LYS A 89 -13.85 5.04 -5.59
CA LYS A 89 -15.15 5.58 -6.07
C LYS A 89 -15.23 5.80 -7.58
N LEU A 90 -14.08 5.88 -8.29
CA LEU A 90 -14.03 6.13 -9.74
C LEU A 90 -14.36 4.89 -10.55
N ASP A 91 -13.71 3.77 -10.25
CA ASP A 91 -13.82 2.53 -11.03
C ASP A 91 -14.41 1.37 -10.21
N ARG A 92 -14.91 1.66 -9.01
CA ARG A 92 -15.52 0.71 -8.07
C ARG A 92 -14.64 -0.50 -7.73
N LYS A 93 -13.34 -0.41 -7.99
CA LYS A 93 -12.41 -1.49 -7.68
C LYS A 93 -12.02 -1.46 -6.22
N SER A 94 -11.92 -2.65 -5.64
CA SER A 94 -11.41 -2.89 -4.30
C SER A 94 -9.89 -2.78 -4.26
N THR A 95 -9.33 -2.52 -3.09
CA THR A 95 -7.89 -2.57 -2.85
C THR A 95 -7.59 -3.71 -1.89
N SER A 96 -6.74 -4.64 -2.29
CA SER A 96 -6.24 -5.71 -1.42
C SER A 96 -4.97 -5.24 -0.71
N GLY A 97 -4.94 -5.42 0.62
CA GLY A 97 -3.75 -5.35 1.44
C GLY A 97 -3.33 -6.75 1.86
N MET A 98 -2.04 -7.03 1.87
CA MET A 98 -1.53 -8.27 2.43
C MET A 98 -0.18 -8.08 3.08
N CYS A 99 0.10 -8.94 4.06
CA CYS A 99 1.41 -9.02 4.68
C CYS A 99 1.74 -10.45 5.06
N HIS A 100 3.03 -10.77 5.07
CA HIS A 100 3.54 -12.09 5.38
C HIS A 100 4.59 -11.97 6.48
N LEU A 101 4.44 -12.78 7.52
CA LEU A 101 5.36 -12.85 8.64
C LEU A 101 6.10 -14.19 8.61
N LEU A 102 7.39 -14.15 8.90
CA LEU A 102 8.18 -15.31 9.26
C LEU A 102 8.42 -15.27 10.78
N GLY A 103 7.69 -16.10 11.51
CA GLY A 103 7.56 -15.94 12.96
C GLY A 103 6.93 -14.60 13.31
N ALA A 104 7.65 -13.75 14.05
CA ALA A 104 7.22 -12.39 14.41
C ALA A 104 7.73 -11.30 13.46
N SER A 105 8.49 -11.66 12.42
CA SER A 105 9.14 -10.71 11.51
C SER A 105 8.33 -10.51 10.24
N LEU A 106 8.00 -9.27 9.92
CA LEU A 106 7.32 -8.91 8.67
C LEU A 106 8.32 -8.96 7.51
N ILE A 107 8.11 -9.87 6.54
CA ILE A 107 9.06 -10.13 5.44
C ILE A 107 8.54 -9.69 4.06
N SER A 108 7.22 -9.56 3.91
CA SER A 108 6.61 -9.14 2.65
C SER A 108 5.30 -8.42 2.93
N TRP A 109 5.02 -7.38 2.16
CA TRP A 109 3.77 -6.61 2.27
C TRP A 109 3.47 -5.90 0.96
N HIS A 110 2.19 -5.73 0.66
CA HIS A 110 1.78 -4.82 -0.40
C HIS A 110 0.33 -4.35 -0.25
N SER A 111 0.02 -3.25 -0.94
CA SER A 111 -1.33 -2.76 -1.14
C SER A 111 -1.55 -2.58 -2.64
N LYS A 112 -2.51 -3.31 -3.21
CA LYS A 112 -2.75 -3.32 -4.66
C LYS A 112 -4.23 -3.24 -4.99
N LYS A 113 -4.57 -2.39 -5.96
CA LYS A 113 -5.91 -2.35 -6.53
C LYS A 113 -6.20 -3.67 -7.26
N GLN A 114 -7.37 -4.26 -7.02
CA GLN A 114 -7.80 -5.48 -7.71
C GLN A 114 -8.01 -5.23 -9.21
N ALA A 115 -7.70 -6.23 -10.02
CA ALA A 115 -7.84 -6.13 -11.48
C ALA A 115 -9.31 -6.07 -11.92
N CYS A 116 -10.20 -6.78 -11.21
CA CYS A 116 -11.63 -6.83 -11.46
C CYS A 116 -12.43 -6.06 -10.42
N VAL A 117 -13.69 -5.76 -10.75
CA VAL A 117 -14.68 -5.23 -9.81
C VAL A 117 -15.29 -6.39 -9.06
N ALA A 118 -15.20 -6.39 -7.74
CA ALA A 118 -15.89 -7.37 -6.91
C ALA A 118 -17.37 -6.98 -6.75
N LEU A 119 -18.27 -7.96 -6.86
CA LEU A 119 -19.71 -7.76 -6.73
C LEU A 119 -20.20 -7.76 -5.28
N SER A 120 -19.34 -8.19 -4.33
CA SER A 120 -19.62 -8.22 -2.90
C SER A 120 -18.33 -8.09 -2.11
N THR A 121 -18.46 -7.74 -0.82
CA THR A 121 -17.34 -7.75 0.13
C THR A 121 -16.67 -9.11 0.19
N THR A 122 -17.45 -10.18 0.26
CA THR A 122 -16.98 -11.57 0.28
C THR A 122 -16.11 -11.88 -0.94
N LYS A 123 -16.55 -11.49 -2.15
CA LYS A 123 -15.75 -11.70 -3.37
C LYS A 123 -14.43 -10.92 -3.34
N ALA A 124 -14.44 -9.69 -2.84
CA ALA A 124 -13.23 -8.90 -2.69
C ALA A 124 -12.23 -9.55 -1.71
N GLU A 125 -12.73 -10.09 -0.59
CA GLU A 125 -11.89 -10.81 0.39
C GLU A 125 -11.34 -12.13 -0.17
N TYR A 126 -12.13 -12.89 -0.93
CA TYR A 126 -11.63 -14.10 -1.60
C TYR A 126 -10.50 -13.80 -2.59
N ILE A 127 -10.61 -12.72 -3.36
CA ILE A 127 -9.54 -12.30 -4.29
C ILE A 127 -8.28 -11.94 -3.51
N ALA A 128 -8.41 -11.22 -2.39
CA ALA A 128 -7.28 -10.85 -1.53
C ALA A 128 -6.64 -12.10 -0.91
N ALA A 129 -7.44 -13.02 -0.36
CA ALA A 129 -6.98 -14.28 0.23
C ALA A 129 -6.26 -15.17 -0.80
N GLY A 130 -6.82 -15.32 -2.00
CA GLY A 130 -6.19 -16.09 -3.09
C GLY A 130 -4.82 -15.54 -3.46
N SER A 131 -4.68 -14.21 -3.57
CA SER A 131 -3.39 -13.56 -3.83
C SER A 131 -2.39 -13.77 -2.69
N CYS A 132 -2.86 -13.71 -1.45
CA CYS A 132 -2.03 -13.95 -0.27
C CYS A 132 -1.53 -15.41 -0.23
N CYS A 133 -2.40 -16.37 -0.49
CA CYS A 133 -2.02 -17.79 -0.56
C CYS A 133 -1.01 -18.07 -1.67
N ALA A 134 -1.19 -17.49 -2.85
CA ALA A 134 -0.23 -17.62 -3.95
C ALA A 134 1.16 -17.10 -3.56
N GLN A 135 1.22 -15.96 -2.86
CA GLN A 135 2.48 -15.41 -2.38
C GLN A 135 3.12 -16.30 -1.29
N ILE A 136 2.34 -16.90 -0.39
CA ILE A 136 2.86 -17.85 0.62
C ILE A 136 3.48 -19.06 -0.06
N VAL A 137 2.82 -19.62 -1.08
CA VAL A 137 3.35 -20.76 -1.83
C VAL A 137 4.67 -20.42 -2.49
N TRP A 138 4.77 -19.23 -3.09
CA TRP A 138 6.02 -18.74 -3.68
C TRP A 138 7.14 -18.53 -2.64
N LEU A 139 6.82 -17.95 -1.48
CA LEU A 139 7.80 -17.73 -0.40
C LEU A 139 8.33 -19.02 0.25
N LYS A 140 7.64 -20.17 0.05
CA LYS A 140 8.06 -21.47 0.57
C LYS A 140 9.01 -22.24 -0.37
N GLN A 141 9.20 -21.77 -1.60
CA GLN A 141 10.13 -22.36 -2.56
C GLN A 141 11.57 -21.97 -2.26
#